data_b4666609566b9a374fa5cf70450f29ab
#
_entry.id   b4666609566b9a374fa5cf70450f29ab
#
_cell.length_a   1.000
_cell.length_b   1.000
_cell.length_c   1.000
_cell.angle_alpha   90.00
_cell.angle_beta   90.00
_cell.angle_gamma   90.00
#
_symmetry.space_group_name_H-M   'P 1'
#
loop_
_entity.id
_entity.type
_entity.pdbx_description
1 polymer ?
#
loop_
_entity_poly.entity_id
_entity_poly.type
_entity_poly.pdbx_seq_one_letter_code
_entity_poly.pdbx_strand_id
1 'polypeptide(L)'
;LDSNENDAFIQLHDIIQSAKTKNIPHAIIIRKDVFGKYKLQKEFGCNYPLSREDALQIVVDYLPENSVVVSTTGKLSRELFEYREMKEQGHEHDFLTVGSMGHSSSISLGIAIAKQDRPVYCLDGDGAFIMHLGAISNIGDLSPKNYYHILFNNGAHESVGGQPTLGFSLDIPAIVRGSGYKHTYTVCTKVEIEEAMKQLPKLCGPVLLEIKVKIDSRENLGRPTTTPIENKEHFMDFLK
;
A
#
# COMPACT_ATOMS: atom_id res chain seq x y z
N LEU A 1 29.71 -5.81 -4.70
CA LEU A 1 30.08 -6.94 -5.57
C LEU A 1 30.05 -6.47 -7.00
N ASP A 2 31.06 -6.83 -7.78
CA ASP A 2 31.18 -6.56 -9.21
C ASP A 2 30.57 -7.70 -10.06
N SER A 3 30.41 -7.43 -11.35
CA SER A 3 29.78 -8.38 -12.30
C SER A 3 30.65 -9.60 -12.65
N ASN A 4 31.92 -9.64 -12.24
CA ASN A 4 32.79 -10.81 -12.41
C ASN A 4 32.49 -11.81 -11.30
N GLU A 5 31.98 -13.00 -11.66
CA GLU A 5 31.55 -14.02 -10.73
C GLU A 5 32.69 -14.50 -9.82
N ASN A 6 33.91 -14.70 -10.35
CA ASN A 6 35.06 -15.13 -9.55
C ASN A 6 35.46 -14.10 -8.50
N ASP A 7 35.50 -12.82 -8.87
CA ASP A 7 35.84 -11.74 -7.95
C ASP A 7 34.76 -11.58 -6.88
N ALA A 8 33.51 -11.77 -7.23
CA ALA A 8 32.39 -11.74 -6.29
C ALA A 8 32.48 -12.85 -5.24
N PHE A 9 32.87 -14.07 -5.64
CA PHE A 9 33.08 -15.18 -4.71
C PHE A 9 34.26 -14.93 -3.74
N ILE A 10 35.36 -14.39 -4.24
CA ILE A 10 36.54 -14.03 -3.40
C ILE A 10 36.13 -12.96 -2.39
N GLN A 11 35.51 -11.87 -2.83
CA GLN A 11 35.04 -10.79 -1.96
C GLN A 11 34.07 -11.29 -0.90
N LEU A 12 33.12 -12.15 -1.27
CA LEU A 12 32.15 -12.72 -0.35
C LEU A 12 32.85 -13.61 0.72
N HIS A 13 33.80 -14.47 0.29
CA HIS A 13 34.56 -15.29 1.20
C HIS A 13 35.34 -14.47 2.23
N ASP A 14 36.04 -13.43 1.76
CA ASP A 14 36.87 -12.56 2.62
C ASP A 14 36.00 -11.80 3.63
N ILE A 15 34.83 -11.30 3.22
CA ILE A 15 33.88 -10.62 4.09
C ILE A 15 33.37 -11.61 5.17
N ILE A 16 32.99 -12.82 4.79
CA ILE A 16 32.53 -13.84 5.73
C ILE A 16 33.62 -14.21 6.75
N GLN A 17 34.87 -14.38 6.31
CA GLN A 17 35.99 -14.67 7.19
C GLN A 17 36.28 -13.48 8.13
N SER A 18 36.26 -12.26 7.60
CA SER A 18 36.41 -11.05 8.40
C SER A 18 35.32 -10.91 9.47
N ALA A 19 34.05 -11.16 9.09
CA ALA A 19 32.94 -11.13 10.03
C ALA A 19 33.11 -12.13 11.19
N LYS A 20 33.49 -13.35 10.85
CA LYS A 20 33.75 -14.41 11.85
C LYS A 20 34.93 -14.08 12.78
N THR A 21 36.04 -13.60 12.19
CA THR A 21 37.27 -13.35 12.95
C THR A 21 37.16 -12.14 13.87
N LYS A 22 36.52 -11.05 13.37
CA LYS A 22 36.38 -9.78 14.10
C LYS A 22 35.13 -9.73 14.99
N ASN A 23 34.21 -10.68 14.82
CA ASN A 23 32.90 -10.73 15.51
C ASN A 23 32.12 -9.41 15.44
N ILE A 24 32.10 -8.78 14.26
CA ILE A 24 31.39 -7.52 13.99
C ILE A 24 30.50 -7.70 12.76
N PRO A 25 29.37 -6.98 12.68
CA PRO A 25 28.53 -7.00 11.50
C PRO A 25 29.24 -6.42 10.28
N HIS A 26 29.01 -7.03 9.11
CA HIS A 26 29.51 -6.57 7.83
C HIS A 26 28.32 -6.37 6.89
N ALA A 27 28.39 -5.37 6.00
CA ALA A 27 27.42 -5.13 4.96
C ALA A 27 28.04 -5.35 3.58
N ILE A 28 27.31 -6.01 2.69
CA ILE A 28 27.69 -6.20 1.30
C ILE A 28 26.78 -5.34 0.45
N ILE A 29 27.35 -4.36 -0.24
CA ILE A 29 26.63 -3.51 -1.17
C ILE A 29 26.74 -4.10 -2.57
N ILE A 30 25.59 -4.45 -3.14
CA ILE A 30 25.50 -5.00 -4.48
C ILE A 30 25.11 -3.86 -5.42
N ARG A 31 25.89 -3.63 -6.49
CA ARG A 31 25.55 -2.63 -7.50
C ARG A 31 24.27 -3.06 -8.25
N LYS A 32 23.53 -2.06 -8.72
CA LYS A 32 22.36 -2.29 -9.56
C LYS A 32 22.76 -3.11 -10.80
N ASP A 33 21.90 -4.00 -11.23
CA ASP A 33 22.04 -4.83 -12.44
C ASP A 33 23.20 -5.84 -12.44
N VAL A 34 23.78 -6.14 -11.24
CA VAL A 34 24.82 -7.18 -11.11
C VAL A 34 24.22 -8.59 -11.21
N PHE A 35 23.02 -8.80 -10.68
CA PHE A 35 22.33 -10.08 -10.82
C PHE A 35 21.50 -10.14 -12.09
N GLY A 36 21.47 -11.30 -12.74
CA GLY A 36 20.57 -11.58 -13.85
C GLY A 36 19.08 -11.50 -13.45
N LYS A 37 18.22 -11.37 -14.44
CA LYS A 37 16.76 -11.39 -14.22
C LYS A 37 16.35 -12.74 -13.62
N TYR A 38 15.64 -12.72 -12.51
CA TYR A 38 15.02 -13.89 -11.90
C TYR A 38 13.55 -13.96 -12.28
N LYS A 39 13.10 -15.11 -12.78
CA LYS A 39 11.68 -15.39 -13.00
C LYS A 39 11.15 -16.23 -11.84
N LEU A 40 10.06 -15.78 -11.21
CA LEU A 40 9.38 -16.58 -10.19
C LEU A 40 8.98 -17.94 -10.77
N GLN A 41 9.28 -19.02 -10.06
CA GLN A 41 9.01 -20.39 -10.53
C GLN A 41 7.53 -20.76 -10.40
N LYS A 42 6.80 -20.12 -9.48
CA LYS A 42 5.38 -20.34 -9.28
C LYS A 42 4.62 -19.12 -9.76
N GLU A 43 3.82 -19.31 -10.80
CA GLU A 43 2.88 -18.29 -11.26
C GLU A 43 1.64 -18.32 -10.35
N PHE A 44 1.34 -17.20 -9.74
CA PHE A 44 0.10 -16.97 -9.01
C PHE A 44 -0.83 -16.19 -9.94
N GLY A 45 -1.59 -16.91 -10.76
CA GLY A 45 -2.58 -16.30 -11.63
C GLY A 45 -3.85 -15.99 -10.84
N CYS A 46 -4.32 -14.76 -10.90
CA CYS A 46 -5.69 -14.42 -10.60
C CYS A 46 -6.31 -13.80 -11.86
N ASN A 47 -7.53 -14.22 -12.18
CA ASN A 47 -8.26 -13.76 -13.37
C ASN A 47 -9.12 -12.52 -13.08
N TYR A 48 -8.65 -11.61 -12.19
CA TYR A 48 -9.37 -10.36 -11.95
C TYR A 48 -9.16 -9.40 -13.13
N PRO A 49 -10.23 -8.66 -13.54
CA PRO A 49 -10.17 -7.86 -14.78
C PRO A 49 -9.31 -6.61 -14.66
N LEU A 50 -9.22 -6.02 -13.45
CA LEU A 50 -8.56 -4.73 -13.23
C LEU A 50 -7.17 -4.92 -12.63
N SER A 51 -6.24 -4.06 -13.03
CA SER A 51 -5.01 -3.81 -12.29
C SER A 51 -5.29 -2.97 -11.03
N ARG A 52 -4.30 -2.89 -10.13
CA ARG A 52 -4.39 -1.99 -8.98
C ARG A 52 -4.53 -0.54 -9.41
N GLU A 53 -3.79 -0.13 -10.44
CA GLU A 53 -3.83 1.23 -10.98
C GLU A 53 -5.20 1.57 -11.57
N ASP A 54 -5.81 0.67 -12.36
CA ASP A 54 -7.17 0.86 -12.88
C ASP A 54 -8.19 1.04 -11.74
N ALA A 55 -8.11 0.19 -10.74
CA ALA A 55 -9.00 0.24 -9.59
C ALA A 55 -8.78 1.51 -8.74
N LEU A 56 -7.53 1.92 -8.56
CA LEU A 56 -7.18 3.15 -7.84
C LEU A 56 -7.77 4.40 -8.54
N GLN A 57 -7.65 4.48 -9.85
CA GLN A 57 -8.19 5.60 -10.63
C GLN A 57 -9.70 5.73 -10.42
N ILE A 58 -10.43 4.61 -10.44
CA ILE A 58 -11.87 4.62 -10.17
C ILE A 58 -12.13 5.10 -8.73
N VAL A 59 -11.42 4.59 -7.74
CA VAL A 59 -11.57 5.02 -6.34
C VAL A 59 -11.35 6.52 -6.20
N VAL A 60 -10.26 7.06 -6.76
CA VAL A 60 -9.91 8.49 -6.67
C VAL A 60 -10.96 9.38 -7.34
N ASP A 61 -11.52 8.97 -8.47
CA ASP A 61 -12.58 9.73 -9.18
C ASP A 61 -13.89 9.86 -8.37
N TYR A 62 -14.09 8.98 -7.40
CA TYR A 62 -15.28 8.99 -6.52
C TYR A 62 -15.01 9.50 -5.10
N LEU A 63 -13.80 9.96 -4.79
CA LEU A 63 -13.53 10.54 -3.48
C LEU A 63 -14.25 11.88 -3.32
N PRO A 64 -14.91 12.14 -2.19
CA PRO A 64 -15.40 13.48 -1.85
C PRO A 64 -14.27 14.52 -1.83
N GLU A 65 -14.57 15.75 -2.22
CA GLU A 65 -13.58 16.83 -2.36
C GLU A 65 -12.79 17.13 -1.07
N ASN A 66 -13.43 17.01 0.08
CA ASN A 66 -12.79 17.24 1.39
C ASN A 66 -12.15 16.00 2.02
N SER A 67 -11.98 14.93 1.25
CA SER A 67 -11.42 13.68 1.75
C SER A 67 -9.95 13.82 2.14
N VAL A 68 -9.60 13.16 3.22
CA VAL A 68 -8.20 12.93 3.62
C VAL A 68 -7.80 11.54 3.14
N VAL A 69 -6.69 11.42 2.44
CA VAL A 69 -6.18 10.16 1.90
C VAL A 69 -4.84 9.82 2.53
N VAL A 70 -4.71 8.59 3.03
CA VAL A 70 -3.42 8.05 3.49
C VAL A 70 -3.12 6.80 2.68
N SER A 71 -2.09 6.86 1.85
CA SER A 71 -1.71 5.73 1.00
C SER A 71 -0.53 4.95 1.56
N THR A 72 -0.60 3.62 1.46
CA THR A 72 0.49 2.74 1.87
C THR A 72 1.73 2.93 1.00
N THR A 73 2.91 2.64 1.56
CA THR A 73 4.17 2.72 0.83
C THR A 73 4.22 1.78 -0.38
N GLY A 74 4.96 2.16 -1.40
CA GLY A 74 5.21 1.33 -2.57
C GLY A 74 4.57 1.87 -3.84
N LYS A 75 4.14 0.96 -4.72
CA LYS A 75 3.59 1.33 -6.04
C LYS A 75 2.27 2.08 -5.92
N LEU A 76 1.42 1.74 -4.96
CA LEU A 76 0.12 2.38 -4.74
C LEU A 76 0.25 3.90 -4.53
N SER A 77 1.19 4.34 -3.67
CA SER A 77 1.46 5.76 -3.48
C SER A 77 2.00 6.46 -4.74
N ARG A 78 2.76 5.75 -5.57
CA ARG A 78 3.27 6.31 -6.83
C ARG A 78 2.16 6.45 -7.87
N GLU A 79 1.30 5.45 -7.98
CA GLU A 79 0.12 5.45 -8.86
C GLU A 79 -0.84 6.57 -8.47
N LEU A 80 -1.08 6.77 -7.17
CA LEU A 80 -1.88 7.88 -6.67
C LEU A 80 -1.28 9.23 -7.05
N PHE A 81 0.02 9.42 -6.81
CA PHE A 81 0.72 10.65 -7.14
C PHE A 81 0.61 10.98 -8.62
N GLU A 82 0.96 10.04 -9.52
CA GLU A 82 0.90 10.29 -10.96
C GLU A 82 -0.55 10.48 -11.47
N TYR A 83 -1.52 9.81 -10.86
CA TYR A 83 -2.91 10.01 -11.24
C TYR A 83 -3.42 11.43 -10.86
N ARG A 84 -3.00 11.95 -9.69
CA ARG A 84 -3.29 13.35 -9.32
C ARG A 84 -2.65 14.33 -10.31
N GLU A 85 -1.38 14.12 -10.70
CA GLU A 85 -0.71 14.90 -11.75
C GLU A 85 -1.48 14.88 -13.08
N MET A 86 -1.90 13.70 -13.52
CA MET A 86 -2.66 13.52 -14.77
C MET A 86 -4.03 14.26 -14.72
N LYS A 87 -4.61 14.37 -13.54
CA LYS A 87 -5.90 15.07 -13.30
C LYS A 87 -5.70 16.56 -13.01
N GLU A 88 -4.47 17.08 -13.04
CA GLU A 88 -4.13 18.45 -12.65
C GLU A 88 -4.63 18.82 -11.24
N GLN A 89 -4.60 17.84 -10.32
CA GLN A 89 -4.98 18.00 -8.92
C GLN A 89 -3.74 18.19 -8.03
N GLY A 90 -3.91 18.90 -6.92
CA GLY A 90 -2.87 19.01 -5.89
C GLY A 90 -2.68 17.72 -5.09
N HIS A 91 -1.61 17.69 -4.28
CA HIS A 91 -1.23 16.54 -3.45
C HIS A 91 -1.46 16.77 -1.95
N GLU A 92 -2.02 17.92 -1.58
CA GLU A 92 -2.23 18.33 -0.18
C GLU A 92 -3.19 17.41 0.57
N HIS A 93 -4.10 16.75 -0.14
CA HIS A 93 -5.06 15.79 0.41
C HIS A 93 -4.46 14.42 0.71
N ASP A 94 -3.27 14.12 0.17
CA ASP A 94 -2.70 12.78 0.13
C ASP A 94 -1.44 12.69 1.01
N PHE A 95 -1.48 11.86 2.06
CA PHE A 95 -0.30 11.47 2.81
C PHE A 95 0.29 10.19 2.21
N LEU A 96 1.43 10.33 1.52
CA LEU A 96 2.12 9.22 0.88
C LEU A 96 3.15 8.63 1.86
N THR A 97 2.86 7.46 2.45
CA THR A 97 3.80 6.86 3.39
C THR A 97 5.08 6.42 2.68
N VAL A 98 6.23 6.73 3.28
CA VAL A 98 7.55 6.32 2.80
C VAL A 98 8.19 5.40 3.83
N GLY A 99 8.45 4.15 3.46
CA GLY A 99 8.82 3.11 4.43
C GLY A 99 7.63 2.73 5.30
N SER A 100 7.89 2.22 6.51
CA SER A 100 6.86 1.87 7.51
C SER A 100 5.65 1.14 6.94
N MET A 101 5.89 0.09 6.15
CA MET A 101 4.84 -0.71 5.52
C MET A 101 3.84 -1.21 6.57
N GLY A 102 2.54 -1.06 6.29
CA GLY A 102 1.44 -1.46 7.17
C GLY A 102 1.00 -0.41 8.20
N HIS A 103 1.64 0.77 8.25
CA HIS A 103 1.27 1.83 9.21
C HIS A 103 0.21 2.80 8.67
N SER A 104 -0.12 2.77 7.38
CA SER A 104 -1.15 3.64 6.77
C SER A 104 -2.48 3.55 7.50
N SER A 105 -2.91 2.36 7.90
CA SER A 105 -4.14 2.13 8.65
C SER A 105 -4.15 2.82 10.02
N SER A 106 -3.04 2.77 10.76
CA SER A 106 -2.91 3.43 12.08
C SER A 106 -2.79 4.95 11.95
N ILE A 107 -2.09 5.45 10.92
CA ILE A 107 -2.01 6.89 10.62
C ILE A 107 -3.41 7.42 10.29
N SER A 108 -4.14 6.73 9.41
CA SER A 108 -5.52 7.07 9.05
C SER A 108 -6.45 7.07 10.27
N LEU A 109 -6.28 6.11 11.19
CA LEU A 109 -7.04 6.05 12.44
C LEU A 109 -6.80 7.30 13.29
N GLY A 110 -5.54 7.68 13.50
CA GLY A 110 -5.19 8.89 14.25
C GLY A 110 -5.82 10.15 13.66
N ILE A 111 -5.82 10.28 12.35
CA ILE A 111 -6.43 11.40 11.63
C ILE A 111 -7.96 11.37 11.78
N ALA A 112 -8.59 10.20 11.61
CA ALA A 112 -10.04 10.07 11.73
C ALA A 112 -10.56 10.44 13.12
N ILE A 113 -9.79 10.15 14.17
CA ILE A 113 -10.11 10.55 15.54
C ILE A 113 -9.95 12.08 15.73
N ALA A 114 -8.87 12.65 15.16
CA ALA A 114 -8.57 14.07 15.31
C ALA A 114 -9.44 14.99 14.44
N LYS A 115 -9.92 14.52 13.30
CA LYS A 115 -10.68 15.27 12.28
C LYS A 115 -11.99 14.55 11.98
N GLN A 116 -12.91 14.54 12.94
CA GLN A 116 -14.17 13.78 12.87
C GLN A 116 -15.16 14.29 11.80
N ASP A 117 -14.97 15.51 11.35
CA ASP A 117 -15.76 16.18 10.32
C ASP A 117 -15.29 15.89 8.88
N ARG A 118 -14.15 15.22 8.71
CA ARG A 118 -13.57 14.87 7.40
C ARG A 118 -13.61 13.37 7.15
N PRO A 119 -13.99 12.91 5.95
CA PRO A 119 -13.86 11.51 5.59
C PRO A 119 -12.39 11.14 5.37
N VAL A 120 -11.94 10.05 6.01
CA VAL A 120 -10.56 9.57 5.95
C VAL A 120 -10.51 8.24 5.21
N TYR A 121 -9.82 8.21 4.08
CA TYR A 121 -9.62 7.05 3.25
C TYR A 121 -8.20 6.50 3.43
N CYS A 122 -8.11 5.29 3.97
CA CYS A 122 -6.87 4.52 4.02
C CYS A 122 -6.77 3.68 2.75
N LEU A 123 -5.83 4.01 1.85
CA LEU A 123 -5.53 3.19 0.67
C LEU A 123 -4.41 2.22 1.03
N ASP A 124 -4.73 0.94 1.14
CA ASP A 124 -3.81 -0.08 1.62
C ASP A 124 -3.65 -1.23 0.62
N GLY A 125 -2.60 -2.03 0.78
CA GLY A 125 -2.36 -3.25 0.03
C GLY A 125 -2.44 -4.47 0.96
N ASP A 126 -2.78 -5.63 0.42
CA ASP A 126 -2.91 -6.88 1.19
C ASP A 126 -1.65 -7.24 1.98
N GLY A 127 -0.47 -7.08 1.39
CA GLY A 127 0.79 -7.32 2.10
C GLY A 127 1.03 -6.36 3.26
N ALA A 128 0.70 -5.08 3.11
CA ALA A 128 0.83 -4.07 4.14
C ALA A 128 -0.20 -4.29 5.27
N PHE A 129 -1.45 -4.57 4.89
CA PHE A 129 -2.52 -4.92 5.82
C PHE A 129 -2.16 -6.12 6.71
N ILE A 130 -1.66 -7.21 6.10
CA ILE A 130 -1.27 -8.43 6.83
C ILE A 130 -0.07 -8.17 7.74
N MET A 131 0.89 -7.35 7.32
CA MET A 131 2.08 -7.05 8.12
C MET A 131 1.76 -6.42 9.48
N HIS A 132 0.73 -5.57 9.55
CA HIS A 132 0.26 -4.93 10.77
C HIS A 132 -1.21 -5.25 11.07
N LEU A 133 -1.60 -6.50 10.87
CA LEU A 133 -2.98 -6.98 11.02
C LEU A 133 -3.59 -6.61 12.39
N GLY A 134 -2.79 -6.56 13.45
CA GLY A 134 -3.27 -6.16 14.78
C GLY A 134 -3.85 -4.75 14.87
N ALA A 135 -3.51 -3.85 13.94
CA ALA A 135 -4.02 -2.47 13.92
C ALA A 135 -5.56 -2.41 13.76
N ILE A 136 -6.16 -3.40 13.07
CA ILE A 136 -7.61 -3.45 12.87
C ILE A 136 -8.40 -3.56 14.17
N SER A 137 -7.82 -4.16 15.21
CA SER A 137 -8.47 -4.25 16.52
C SER A 137 -8.67 -2.88 17.15
N ASN A 138 -7.67 -1.99 17.04
CA ASN A 138 -7.79 -0.62 17.51
C ASN A 138 -8.82 0.17 16.69
N ILE A 139 -8.86 -0.04 15.37
CA ILE A 139 -9.81 0.63 14.48
C ILE A 139 -11.24 0.19 14.83
N GLY A 140 -11.45 -1.11 15.04
CA GLY A 140 -12.76 -1.65 15.41
C GLY A 140 -13.23 -1.19 16.80
N ASP A 141 -12.36 -1.18 17.79
CA ASP A 141 -12.64 -0.74 19.15
C ASP A 141 -13.00 0.75 19.22
N LEU A 142 -12.16 1.61 18.64
CA LEU A 142 -12.38 3.06 18.60
C LEU A 142 -13.52 3.46 17.65
N SER A 143 -13.85 2.63 16.70
CA SER A 143 -15.01 2.71 15.79
C SER A 143 -15.25 4.12 15.19
N PRO A 144 -14.23 4.74 14.52
CA PRO A 144 -14.38 6.07 13.95
C PRO A 144 -15.38 6.08 12.79
N LYS A 145 -16.37 6.98 12.86
CA LYS A 145 -17.49 7.02 11.92
C LYS A 145 -17.12 7.44 10.49
N ASN A 146 -15.99 8.15 10.36
CA ASN A 146 -15.46 8.75 9.14
C ASN A 146 -14.28 7.98 8.53
N TYR A 147 -14.10 6.71 8.88
CA TYR A 147 -12.95 5.89 8.46
C TYR A 147 -13.35 4.87 7.38
N TYR A 148 -12.69 4.95 6.24
CA TYR A 148 -12.91 4.08 5.06
C TYR A 148 -11.60 3.41 4.67
N HIS A 149 -11.51 2.10 4.84
CA HIS A 149 -10.34 1.29 4.49
C HIS A 149 -10.54 0.67 3.11
N ILE A 150 -9.81 1.15 2.12
CA ILE A 150 -9.81 0.63 0.76
C ILE A 150 -8.60 -0.27 0.61
N LEU A 151 -8.82 -1.57 0.47
CA LEU A 151 -7.79 -2.59 0.41
C LEU A 151 -7.66 -3.14 -1.01
N PHE A 152 -6.57 -2.82 -1.69
CA PHE A 152 -6.23 -3.39 -2.99
C PHE A 152 -5.52 -4.73 -2.78
N ASN A 153 -6.20 -5.83 -3.06
CA ASN A 153 -5.71 -7.18 -2.85
C ASN A 153 -5.34 -7.82 -4.19
N ASN A 154 -4.02 -7.93 -4.46
CA ASN A 154 -3.50 -8.65 -5.62
C ASN A 154 -2.79 -9.96 -5.25
N GLY A 155 -2.77 -10.33 -3.96
CA GLY A 155 -2.14 -11.54 -3.47
C GLY A 155 -0.61 -11.55 -3.55
N ALA A 156 0.05 -10.39 -3.74
CA ALA A 156 1.49 -10.34 -3.97
C ALA A 156 2.18 -9.07 -3.45
N HIS A 157 3.45 -9.22 -3.03
CA HIS A 157 4.37 -8.11 -2.73
C HIS A 157 4.97 -7.54 -4.03
N GLU A 158 4.14 -6.96 -4.87
CA GLU A 158 4.51 -6.57 -6.23
C GLU A 158 5.60 -5.48 -6.29
N SER A 159 5.75 -4.66 -5.25
CA SER A 159 6.76 -3.60 -5.18
C SER A 159 8.19 -4.12 -4.98
N VAL A 160 8.36 -5.37 -4.53
CA VAL A 160 9.65 -5.95 -4.11
C VAL A 160 9.94 -7.32 -4.72
N GLY A 161 9.31 -7.68 -5.83
CA GLY A 161 9.62 -8.91 -6.56
C GLY A 161 8.44 -9.83 -6.81
N GLY A 162 7.23 -9.48 -6.37
CA GLY A 162 6.00 -10.24 -6.66
C GLY A 162 5.83 -11.53 -5.85
N GLN A 163 6.51 -11.66 -4.73
CA GLN A 163 6.31 -12.81 -3.83
C GLN A 163 4.86 -12.85 -3.36
N PRO A 164 4.26 -14.06 -3.25
CA PRO A 164 2.87 -14.20 -2.82
C PRO A 164 2.68 -13.74 -1.38
N THR A 165 1.52 -13.14 -1.13
CA THR A 165 1.01 -12.88 0.21
C THR A 165 -0.03 -13.94 0.58
N LEU A 166 -0.63 -13.80 1.78
CA LEU A 166 -1.81 -14.57 2.19
C LEU A 166 -3.13 -13.88 1.79
N GLY A 167 -3.07 -12.80 0.99
CA GLY A 167 -4.23 -11.96 0.68
C GLY A 167 -5.44 -12.71 0.11
N PHE A 168 -5.21 -13.74 -0.71
CA PHE A 168 -6.28 -14.58 -1.26
C PHE A 168 -6.61 -15.82 -0.42
N SER A 169 -5.78 -16.13 0.59
CA SER A 169 -5.99 -17.29 1.48
C SER A 169 -6.77 -16.94 2.74
N LEU A 170 -6.78 -15.66 3.14
CA LEU A 170 -7.49 -15.17 4.31
C LEU A 170 -8.90 -14.69 3.93
N ASP A 171 -9.86 -14.97 4.81
CA ASP A 171 -11.16 -14.28 4.77
C ASP A 171 -11.02 -12.91 5.46
N ILE A 172 -10.44 -11.95 4.73
CA ILE A 172 -10.18 -10.60 5.26
C ILE A 172 -11.47 -9.92 5.73
N PRO A 173 -12.60 -9.95 4.99
CA PRO A 173 -13.88 -9.44 5.48
C PRO A 173 -14.33 -10.03 6.81
N ALA A 174 -14.18 -11.33 7.02
CA ALA A 174 -14.54 -11.97 8.29
C ALA A 174 -13.63 -11.51 9.44
N ILE A 175 -12.33 -11.41 9.20
CA ILE A 175 -11.34 -10.93 10.18
C ILE A 175 -11.66 -9.51 10.64
N VAL A 176 -11.91 -8.58 9.72
CA VAL A 176 -12.19 -7.18 10.10
C VAL A 176 -13.57 -7.01 10.73
N ARG A 177 -14.59 -7.79 10.31
CA ARG A 177 -15.90 -7.82 11.02
C ARG A 177 -15.73 -8.31 12.45
N GLY A 178 -14.97 -9.38 12.65
CA GLY A 178 -14.64 -9.88 13.99
C GLY A 178 -13.88 -8.89 14.85
N SER A 179 -13.20 -7.95 14.25
CA SER A 179 -12.48 -6.87 14.93
C SER A 179 -13.32 -5.59 15.18
N GLY A 180 -14.59 -5.56 14.73
CA GLY A 180 -15.49 -4.44 15.02
C GLY A 180 -15.77 -3.47 13.87
N TYR A 181 -15.31 -3.75 12.65
CA TYR A 181 -15.73 -2.96 11.48
C TYR A 181 -17.24 -3.10 11.25
N LYS A 182 -17.89 -2.01 10.90
CA LYS A 182 -19.36 -1.96 10.75
C LYS A 182 -19.85 -2.57 9.44
N HIS A 183 -19.09 -2.33 8.36
CA HIS A 183 -19.43 -2.76 7.02
C HIS A 183 -18.20 -3.32 6.31
N THR A 184 -18.40 -4.36 5.51
CA THR A 184 -17.33 -4.95 4.69
C THR A 184 -17.89 -5.31 3.33
N TYR A 185 -17.19 -4.95 2.27
CA TYR A 185 -17.52 -5.24 0.89
C TYR A 185 -16.31 -5.86 0.20
N THR A 186 -16.56 -6.80 -0.72
CA THR A 186 -15.54 -7.34 -1.62
C THR A 186 -16.02 -7.18 -3.04
N VAL A 187 -15.23 -6.55 -3.89
CA VAL A 187 -15.54 -6.23 -5.29
C VAL A 187 -14.34 -6.55 -6.18
N CYS A 188 -14.57 -6.68 -7.51
CA CYS A 188 -13.49 -6.94 -8.45
C CYS A 188 -13.69 -6.31 -9.85
N THR A 189 -14.84 -5.70 -10.10
CA THR A 189 -15.13 -5.08 -11.40
C THR A 189 -15.30 -3.57 -11.26
N LYS A 190 -15.14 -2.85 -12.39
CA LYS A 190 -15.34 -1.39 -12.44
C LYS A 190 -16.70 -0.98 -11.89
N VAL A 191 -17.78 -1.63 -12.35
CA VAL A 191 -19.15 -1.29 -11.95
C VAL A 191 -19.34 -1.49 -10.45
N GLU A 192 -18.86 -2.61 -9.90
CA GLU A 192 -18.97 -2.86 -8.46
C GLU A 192 -18.19 -1.84 -7.63
N ILE A 193 -17.00 -1.41 -8.07
CA ILE A 193 -16.21 -0.38 -7.39
C ILE A 193 -16.96 0.96 -7.41
N GLU A 194 -17.48 1.38 -8.57
CA GLU A 194 -18.24 2.62 -8.72
C GLU A 194 -19.49 2.63 -7.81
N GLU A 195 -20.23 1.52 -7.77
CA GLU A 195 -21.41 1.39 -6.91
C GLU A 195 -21.02 1.43 -5.42
N ALA A 196 -19.97 0.71 -5.03
CA ALA A 196 -19.46 0.73 -3.67
C ALA A 196 -19.03 2.14 -3.26
N MET A 197 -18.23 2.82 -4.07
CA MET A 197 -17.73 4.18 -3.78
C MET A 197 -18.87 5.21 -3.66
N LYS A 198 -19.96 5.08 -4.41
CA LYS A 198 -21.17 5.91 -4.27
C LYS A 198 -21.92 5.66 -2.95
N GLN A 199 -21.76 4.47 -2.36
CA GLN A 199 -22.43 4.12 -1.10
C GLN A 199 -21.56 4.44 0.13
N LEU A 200 -20.24 4.32 0.05
CA LEU A 200 -19.33 4.52 1.19
C LEU A 200 -19.59 5.82 1.96
N PRO A 201 -19.75 7.00 1.34
CA PRO A 201 -19.98 8.25 2.09
C PRO A 201 -21.30 8.30 2.88
N LYS A 202 -22.24 7.37 2.59
CA LYS A 202 -23.53 7.27 3.28
C LYS A 202 -23.48 6.33 4.48
N LEU A 203 -22.37 5.61 4.64
CA LEU A 203 -22.19 4.61 5.69
C LEU A 203 -21.43 5.21 6.88
N CYS A 204 -21.78 4.73 8.06
CA CYS A 204 -21.06 5.05 9.28
C CYS A 204 -19.91 4.05 9.44
N GLY A 205 -18.67 4.53 9.44
CA GLY A 205 -17.47 3.69 9.58
C GLY A 205 -17.29 3.01 10.95
N PRO A 206 -16.23 2.22 11.11
CA PRO A 206 -15.26 1.89 10.07
C PRO A 206 -15.80 0.93 9.01
N VAL A 207 -15.46 1.21 7.75
CA VAL A 207 -15.87 0.41 6.60
C VAL A 207 -14.64 -0.19 5.93
N LEU A 208 -14.68 -1.47 5.51
CA LEU A 208 -13.71 -2.06 4.60
C LEU A 208 -14.34 -2.21 3.21
N LEU A 209 -13.62 -1.77 2.18
CA LEU A 209 -13.81 -2.14 0.79
C LEU A 209 -12.58 -2.91 0.31
N GLU A 210 -12.67 -4.22 0.20
CA GLU A 210 -11.66 -5.05 -0.44
C GLU A 210 -11.89 -5.07 -1.95
N ILE A 211 -10.90 -4.65 -2.72
CA ILE A 211 -10.89 -4.68 -4.19
C ILE A 211 -9.90 -5.73 -4.64
N LYS A 212 -10.39 -6.82 -5.21
CA LYS A 212 -9.54 -7.88 -5.77
C LYS A 212 -9.08 -7.50 -7.16
N VAL A 213 -7.75 -7.46 -7.36
CA VAL A 213 -7.11 -7.01 -8.58
C VAL A 213 -6.06 -8.02 -9.05
N LYS A 214 -5.70 -7.97 -10.33
CA LYS A 214 -4.61 -8.76 -10.89
C LYS A 214 -3.25 -8.17 -10.52
N ILE A 215 -2.22 -9.00 -10.59
CA ILE A 215 -0.82 -8.58 -10.54
C ILE A 215 -0.50 -7.97 -11.91
N ASP A 216 -0.42 -6.65 -11.98
CA ASP A 216 -0.11 -5.93 -13.22
C ASP A 216 0.26 -4.49 -12.85
N SER A 217 1.53 -4.13 -13.02
CA SER A 217 1.97 -2.75 -12.84
C SER A 217 2.87 -2.36 -14.00
N ARG A 218 2.66 -1.16 -14.53
CA ARG A 218 3.46 -0.66 -15.64
C ARG A 218 4.94 -0.48 -15.25
N GLU A 219 5.83 -0.76 -16.19
CA GLU A 219 7.29 -0.71 -15.96
C GLU A 219 7.80 0.74 -15.76
N ASN A 220 7.17 1.72 -16.40
CA ASN A 220 7.56 3.12 -16.39
C ASN A 220 6.94 3.94 -15.24
N LEU A 221 6.38 3.29 -14.21
CA LEU A 221 5.84 3.97 -13.05
C LEU A 221 6.93 4.78 -12.33
N GLY A 222 6.75 6.09 -12.28
CA GLY A 222 7.67 7.04 -11.67
C GLY A 222 7.70 7.00 -10.16
N ARG A 223 8.23 8.06 -9.58
CA ARG A 223 8.22 8.31 -8.13
C ARG A 223 7.68 9.71 -7.88
N PRO A 224 7.07 9.97 -6.72
CA PRO A 224 6.73 11.32 -6.31
C PRO A 224 7.93 12.26 -6.47
N THR A 225 7.69 13.43 -7.02
CA THR A 225 8.70 14.47 -7.24
C THR A 225 8.91 15.35 -6.01
N THR A 226 7.94 15.32 -5.07
CA THR A 226 8.04 15.96 -3.76
C THR A 226 8.81 15.08 -2.78
N THR A 227 9.57 15.71 -1.88
CA THR A 227 10.19 14.99 -0.76
C THR A 227 9.13 14.54 0.26
N PRO A 228 9.41 13.51 1.08
CA PRO A 228 8.51 13.13 2.17
C PRO A 228 8.23 14.25 3.18
N ILE A 229 9.19 15.16 3.38
CA ILE A 229 9.03 16.32 4.28
C ILE A 229 8.04 17.30 3.69
N GLU A 230 8.22 17.70 2.43
CA GLU A 230 7.29 18.59 1.72
C GLU A 230 5.88 18.00 1.66
N ASN A 231 5.74 16.73 1.32
CA ASN A 231 4.43 16.07 1.32
C ASN A 231 3.77 16.14 2.70
N LYS A 232 4.51 15.83 3.77
CA LYS A 232 4.00 15.93 5.15
C LYS A 232 3.59 17.36 5.50
N GLU A 233 4.39 18.37 5.14
CA GLU A 233 4.12 19.78 5.49
C GLU A 233 2.85 20.28 4.77
N HIS A 234 2.72 20.06 3.46
CA HIS A 234 1.52 20.41 2.71
C HIS A 234 0.27 19.69 3.25
N PHE A 235 0.40 18.40 3.54
CA PHE A 235 -0.68 17.63 4.12
C PHE A 235 -1.09 18.13 5.52
N MET A 236 -0.14 18.48 6.38
CA MET A 236 -0.43 19.05 7.70
C MET A 236 -1.09 20.42 7.62
N ASP A 237 -0.72 21.24 6.62
CA ASP A 237 -1.38 22.54 6.37
C ASP A 237 -2.82 22.36 5.91
N PHE A 238 -3.08 21.38 5.04
CA PHE A 238 -4.43 21.01 4.62
C PHE A 238 -5.31 20.51 5.79
N LEU A 239 -4.70 19.88 6.79
CA LEU A 239 -5.43 19.37 7.95
C LEU A 239 -5.77 20.45 9.00
N LYS A 240 -5.22 21.65 8.91
CA LYS A 240 -5.57 22.77 9.83
C LYS A 240 -7.00 23.23 9.62
#